data_6c03550c5eb6a63b7844db841b1415eb
#
_entry.id   6c03550c5eb6a63b7844db841b1415eb
#
_cell.length_a   1.000
_cell.length_b   1.000
_cell.length_c   1.000
_cell.angle_alpha   90.00
_cell.angle_beta   90.00
_cell.angle_gamma   90.00
#
_symmetry.space_group_name_H-M   'P 1'
#
loop_
_entity.id
_entity.type
_entity.pdbx_description
1 polymer ?
#
loop_
_entity_poly.entity_id
_entity_poly.type
_entity_poly.pdbx_seq_one_letter_code
_entity_poly.pdbx_strand_id
1 'polypeptide(L)'
;PPVRNLHVGVITSDMGVAGFNVPTCTLSPMFGDDGLLRTRGNTSIAGCMATYPRFLEYMPGISPQTPEEFGADFRCVATPGTGGCGFEQQLEATLKAITPSSSELNFVGGTRGHGDIENVGFIRPDSVLALILLTDEEDCSIQSGYEDVFNQMSPTYTGDLNLRCYLYKEAQWPVQRYIDGFKALRPGRERQLIFGAITGVPLDLVTAGTPNYAAILADPRLIEAAEWSPTNIRAYSPCPIPSSK
;
A
#
# COMPACT_ATOMS: atom_id res chain seq x y z
N PRO A 1 25.26 -5.59 11.62
CA PRO A 1 25.41 -7.00 11.29
C PRO A 1 24.70 -7.29 9.98
N PRO A 2 25.20 -8.20 9.14
CA PRO A 2 24.52 -8.58 7.92
C PRO A 2 23.17 -9.24 8.23
N VAL A 3 22.19 -9.06 7.30
CA VAL A 3 20.91 -9.76 7.37
C VAL A 3 21.17 -11.28 7.34
N ARG A 4 20.64 -12.00 8.31
CA ARG A 4 20.85 -13.44 8.44
C ARG A 4 19.71 -14.28 7.90
N ASN A 5 18.52 -13.75 7.92
CA ASN A 5 17.33 -14.36 7.38
C ASN A 5 16.38 -13.23 6.96
N LEU A 6 16.02 -13.18 5.71
CA LEU A 6 15.19 -12.16 5.09
C LEU A 6 13.90 -12.80 4.56
N HIS A 7 12.75 -12.31 5.01
CA HIS A 7 11.47 -12.53 4.33
C HIS A 7 11.11 -11.27 3.57
N VAL A 8 10.74 -11.39 2.32
CA VAL A 8 10.24 -10.29 1.49
C VAL A 8 8.89 -10.66 0.93
N GLY A 9 7.88 -9.90 1.30
CA GLY A 9 6.52 -10.00 0.79
C GLY A 9 6.13 -8.74 0.04
N VAL A 10 5.27 -8.88 -0.95
CA VAL A 10 4.73 -7.79 -1.75
C VAL A 10 3.21 -7.85 -1.65
N ILE A 11 2.59 -6.72 -1.47
CA ILE A 11 1.15 -6.51 -1.58
C ILE A 11 0.86 -5.40 -2.59
N THR A 12 -0.37 -5.29 -3.03
CA THR A 12 -0.86 -4.14 -3.79
C THR A 12 -1.68 -3.22 -2.89
N SER A 13 -2.00 -2.05 -3.38
CA SER A 13 -2.90 -1.08 -2.74
C SER A 13 -4.38 -1.40 -2.95
N ASP A 14 -4.70 -2.45 -3.73
CA ASP A 14 -6.07 -2.79 -4.11
C ASP A 14 -6.81 -3.50 -2.97
N MET A 15 -7.71 -2.78 -2.32
CA MET A 15 -8.63 -3.28 -1.28
C MET A 15 -10.07 -3.39 -1.79
N GLY A 16 -10.28 -3.27 -3.11
CA GLY A 16 -11.60 -3.24 -3.71
C GLY A 16 -12.39 -1.98 -3.36
N VAL A 17 -13.68 -2.04 -3.63
CA VAL A 17 -14.65 -0.94 -3.45
C VAL A 17 -15.93 -1.43 -2.77
N ALA A 18 -15.81 -2.35 -1.82
CA ALA A 18 -16.92 -2.92 -1.06
C ALA A 18 -18.07 -3.46 -1.94
N GLY A 19 -17.75 -3.94 -3.14
CA GLY A 19 -18.72 -4.51 -4.08
C GLY A 19 -19.47 -3.49 -4.94
N PHE A 20 -19.19 -2.21 -4.82
CA PHE A 20 -19.79 -1.21 -5.71
C PHE A 20 -19.28 -1.34 -7.13
N ASN A 21 -20.11 -0.92 -8.08
CA ASN A 21 -19.74 -0.94 -9.50
C ASN A 21 -18.91 0.29 -9.84
N VAL A 22 -17.58 0.12 -9.85
CA VAL A 22 -16.63 1.15 -10.26
C VAL A 22 -15.89 0.67 -11.51
N PRO A 23 -15.83 1.46 -12.60
CA PRO A 23 -15.30 1.02 -13.88
C PRO A 23 -13.85 0.51 -13.83
N THR A 24 -13.03 1.04 -12.95
CA THR A 24 -11.62 0.65 -12.78
C THR A 24 -11.41 -0.51 -11.79
N CYS A 25 -12.47 -0.98 -11.10
CA CYS A 25 -12.40 -1.97 -10.03
C CYS A 25 -13.20 -3.24 -10.36
N THR A 26 -12.99 -3.81 -11.55
CA THR A 26 -13.86 -4.88 -12.09
C THR A 26 -13.42 -6.28 -11.72
N LEU A 27 -12.16 -6.51 -11.39
CA LEU A 27 -11.63 -7.86 -11.20
C LEU A 27 -12.03 -8.48 -9.84
N SER A 28 -12.10 -7.70 -8.80
CA SER A 28 -12.51 -8.14 -7.46
C SER A 28 -13.13 -6.97 -6.69
N PRO A 29 -14.32 -6.50 -7.05
CA PRO A 29 -14.87 -5.24 -6.54
C PRO A 29 -15.15 -5.25 -5.03
N MET A 30 -15.33 -6.44 -4.42
CA MET A 30 -15.61 -6.51 -2.98
C MET A 30 -14.36 -6.23 -2.15
N PHE A 31 -13.25 -6.91 -2.41
CA PHE A 31 -12.07 -6.88 -1.55
C PHE A 31 -10.75 -6.58 -2.28
N GLY A 32 -10.75 -6.53 -3.63
CA GLY A 32 -9.52 -6.37 -4.39
C GLY A 32 -8.54 -7.52 -4.17
N ASP A 33 -7.27 -7.18 -3.99
CA ASP A 33 -6.20 -8.11 -3.57
C ASP A 33 -6.16 -8.30 -2.03
N ASP A 34 -6.95 -7.52 -1.30
CA ASP A 34 -7.27 -7.71 0.12
C ASP A 34 -6.07 -7.73 1.08
N GLY A 35 -4.94 -7.13 0.72
CA GLY A 35 -3.72 -7.19 1.53
C GLY A 35 -3.07 -8.58 1.56
N LEU A 36 -3.45 -9.48 0.66
CA LEU A 36 -2.80 -10.79 0.53
C LEU A 36 -1.40 -10.64 -0.06
N LEU A 37 -0.44 -11.35 0.53
CA LEU A 37 0.90 -11.42 -0.02
C LEU A 37 0.86 -12.01 -1.43
N ARG A 38 1.46 -11.30 -2.35
CA ARG A 38 1.40 -11.58 -3.78
C ARG A 38 2.20 -12.83 -4.13
N THR A 39 1.54 -13.78 -4.78
CA THR A 39 2.16 -15.01 -5.32
C THR A 39 2.32 -14.97 -6.83
N ARG A 40 1.76 -13.95 -7.51
CA ARG A 40 1.79 -13.83 -8.96
C ARG A 40 3.01 -13.06 -9.41
N GLY A 41 3.81 -13.66 -10.29
CA GLY A 41 4.89 -12.97 -10.99
C GLY A 41 4.44 -12.30 -12.27
N ASN A 42 5.20 -11.31 -12.71
CA ASN A 42 4.95 -10.63 -13.98
C ASN A 42 5.64 -11.37 -15.13
N THR A 43 4.90 -12.24 -15.82
CA THR A 43 5.42 -13.06 -16.92
C THR A 43 5.77 -12.28 -18.18
N SER A 44 5.46 -10.99 -18.27
CA SER A 44 5.97 -10.13 -19.36
C SER A 44 7.44 -9.78 -19.19
N ILE A 45 7.99 -10.02 -18.00
CA ILE A 45 9.42 -9.85 -17.72
C ILE A 45 10.12 -11.19 -17.99
N ALA A 46 11.12 -11.17 -18.86
CA ALA A 46 11.88 -12.37 -19.20
C ALA A 46 12.49 -13.03 -17.95
N GLY A 47 12.30 -14.34 -17.82
CA GLY A 47 12.80 -15.13 -16.70
C GLY A 47 11.85 -15.19 -15.50
N CYS A 48 10.75 -14.46 -15.49
CA CYS A 48 9.77 -14.50 -14.40
C CYS A 48 8.82 -15.70 -14.54
N MET A 49 8.62 -16.41 -13.42
CA MET A 49 7.59 -17.44 -13.31
C MET A 49 6.21 -16.84 -13.11
N ALA A 50 5.18 -17.60 -13.44
CA ALA A 50 3.78 -17.18 -13.21
C ALA A 50 3.42 -17.17 -11.72
N THR A 51 4.05 -18.00 -10.92
CA THR A 51 3.73 -18.18 -9.49
C THR A 51 4.99 -18.28 -8.65
N TYR A 52 4.95 -17.61 -7.51
CA TYR A 52 5.97 -17.56 -6.47
C TYR A 52 5.39 -17.96 -5.11
N PRO A 53 6.23 -18.29 -4.11
CA PRO A 53 5.78 -18.40 -2.72
C PRO A 53 5.12 -17.10 -2.24
N ARG A 54 4.29 -17.16 -1.19
CA ARG A 54 3.64 -15.97 -0.59
C ARG A 54 4.62 -14.89 -0.19
N PHE A 55 5.79 -15.30 0.27
CA PHE A 55 6.93 -14.42 0.50
C PHE A 55 8.20 -15.13 0.07
N LEU A 56 9.16 -14.35 -0.34
CA LEU A 56 10.48 -14.84 -0.69
C LEU A 56 11.34 -14.92 0.57
N GLU A 57 12.10 -16.00 0.71
CA GLU A 57 13.00 -16.20 1.84
C GLU A 57 14.44 -16.30 1.35
N TYR A 58 15.34 -15.58 2.04
CA TYR A 58 16.77 -15.63 1.74
C TYR A 58 17.60 -15.70 3.03
N MET A 59 18.43 -16.72 3.11
CA MET A 59 19.40 -16.93 4.19
C MET A 59 20.80 -17.06 3.59
N PRO A 60 21.68 -16.07 3.77
CA PRO A 60 23.04 -16.11 3.24
C PRO A 60 23.79 -17.37 3.65
N GLY A 61 24.33 -18.12 2.68
CA GLY A 61 25.07 -19.36 2.89
C GLY A 61 24.21 -20.60 3.18
N ILE A 62 22.86 -20.47 3.18
CA ILE A 62 21.90 -21.58 3.37
C ILE A 62 20.97 -21.70 2.16
N SER A 63 20.40 -20.57 1.73
CA SER A 63 19.55 -20.56 0.53
C SER A 63 20.33 -21.01 -0.70
N PRO A 64 19.73 -21.84 -1.58
CA PRO A 64 20.38 -22.29 -2.80
C PRO A 64 20.57 -21.17 -3.83
N GLN A 65 19.78 -20.09 -3.72
CA GLN A 65 19.83 -18.93 -4.60
C GLN A 65 20.98 -18.00 -4.25
N THR A 66 21.54 -17.34 -5.25
CA THR A 66 22.41 -16.19 -5.08
C THR A 66 21.58 -14.94 -4.72
N PRO A 67 22.20 -13.87 -4.16
CA PRO A 67 21.52 -12.60 -3.96
C PRO A 67 20.90 -12.00 -5.23
N GLU A 68 21.55 -12.20 -6.38
CA GLU A 68 21.11 -11.72 -7.70
C GLU A 68 19.86 -12.46 -8.16
N GLU A 69 19.80 -13.78 -8.00
CA GLU A 69 18.63 -14.62 -8.31
C GLU A 69 17.46 -14.25 -7.41
N PHE A 70 17.70 -14.08 -6.10
CA PHE A 70 16.70 -13.62 -5.17
C PHE A 70 16.16 -12.23 -5.56
N GLY A 71 17.04 -11.31 -5.95
CA GLY A 71 16.65 -9.98 -6.44
C GLY A 71 15.84 -10.04 -7.74
N ALA A 72 16.15 -10.99 -8.63
CA ALA A 72 15.38 -11.22 -9.85
C ALA A 72 13.96 -11.73 -9.53
N ASP A 73 13.81 -12.68 -8.63
CA ASP A 73 12.53 -13.18 -8.17
C ASP A 73 11.69 -12.07 -7.51
N PHE A 74 12.34 -11.25 -6.64
CA PHE A 74 11.69 -10.09 -6.05
C PHE A 74 11.17 -9.12 -7.11
N ARG A 75 11.96 -8.79 -8.11
CA ARG A 75 11.53 -7.93 -9.24
C ARG A 75 10.30 -8.49 -9.93
N CYS A 76 10.23 -9.80 -10.14
CA CYS A 76 9.10 -10.44 -10.79
C CYS A 76 7.79 -10.26 -9.99
N VAL A 77 7.85 -10.37 -8.68
CA VAL A 77 6.69 -10.22 -7.79
C VAL A 77 6.37 -8.75 -7.53
N ALA A 78 7.39 -7.90 -7.40
CA ALA A 78 7.25 -6.48 -7.09
C ALA A 78 6.83 -5.62 -8.30
N THR A 79 6.56 -6.23 -9.45
CA THR A 79 6.06 -5.53 -10.64
C THR A 79 4.62 -5.98 -10.92
N PRO A 80 3.61 -5.55 -10.13
CA PRO A 80 2.23 -6.01 -10.26
C PRO A 80 1.54 -5.57 -11.56
N GLY A 81 2.03 -4.50 -12.20
CA GLY A 81 1.35 -3.85 -13.32
C GLY A 81 0.31 -2.84 -12.84
N THR A 82 -0.58 -2.44 -13.75
CA THR A 82 -1.59 -1.38 -13.53
C THR A 82 -3.02 -1.91 -13.50
N GLY A 83 -3.22 -3.19 -13.28
CA GLY A 83 -4.53 -3.85 -13.35
C GLY A 83 -5.22 -3.99 -12.01
N GLY A 84 -5.29 -2.93 -11.22
CA GLY A 84 -5.96 -2.88 -9.93
C GLY A 84 -7.11 -1.88 -9.91
N CYS A 85 -7.68 -1.67 -8.71
CA CYS A 85 -8.66 -0.65 -8.45
C CYS A 85 -7.99 0.74 -8.38
N GLY A 86 -8.60 1.75 -9.00
CA GLY A 86 -8.11 3.13 -8.96
C GLY A 86 -8.36 3.87 -7.65
N PHE A 87 -8.98 3.21 -6.66
CA PHE A 87 -9.03 3.69 -5.29
C PHE A 87 -7.93 2.99 -4.50
N GLU A 88 -6.77 3.58 -4.45
CA GLU A 88 -5.60 2.98 -3.81
C GLU A 88 -5.63 3.15 -2.31
N GLN A 89 -5.44 2.06 -1.57
CA GLN A 89 -5.56 2.00 -0.11
C GLN A 89 -4.30 1.39 0.50
N GLN A 90 -3.17 2.01 0.28
CA GLN A 90 -1.84 1.48 0.63
C GLN A 90 -1.69 1.18 2.12
N LEU A 91 -2.20 2.07 2.97
CA LEU A 91 -2.09 1.93 4.42
C LEU A 91 -3.00 0.82 4.95
N GLU A 92 -4.26 0.75 4.47
CA GLU A 92 -5.20 -0.29 4.90
C GLU A 92 -4.77 -1.67 4.42
N ALA A 93 -4.32 -1.79 3.17
CA ALA A 93 -3.77 -3.03 2.63
C ALA A 93 -2.56 -3.51 3.44
N THR A 94 -1.64 -2.60 3.77
CA THR A 94 -0.47 -2.91 4.59
C THR A 94 -0.88 -3.36 5.99
N LEU A 95 -1.78 -2.64 6.63
CA LEU A 95 -2.23 -2.98 7.98
C LEU A 95 -2.94 -4.34 7.99
N LYS A 96 -3.83 -4.60 7.04
CA LYS A 96 -4.56 -5.87 6.94
C LYS A 96 -3.62 -7.05 6.71
N ALA A 97 -2.65 -6.89 5.82
CA ALA A 97 -1.70 -7.94 5.47
C ALA A 97 -0.98 -8.55 6.69
N ILE A 98 -0.68 -7.72 7.68
CA ILE A 98 0.20 -8.08 8.81
C ILE A 98 -0.51 -8.15 10.16
N THR A 99 -1.75 -7.69 10.24
CA THR A 99 -2.56 -7.77 11.47
C THR A 99 -2.99 -9.21 11.72
N PRO A 100 -2.82 -9.75 12.95
CA PRO A 100 -3.35 -11.05 13.30
C PRO A 100 -4.88 -11.08 13.26
N SER A 101 -5.46 -12.23 12.91
CA SER A 101 -6.92 -12.43 12.87
C SER A 101 -7.59 -12.28 14.23
N SER A 102 -6.83 -12.42 15.30
CA SER A 102 -7.28 -12.23 16.70
C SER A 102 -7.33 -10.77 17.14
N SER A 103 -6.84 -9.83 16.30
CA SER A 103 -6.90 -8.39 16.59
C SER A 103 -8.35 -7.91 16.60
N GLU A 104 -8.60 -6.87 17.40
CA GLU A 104 -9.89 -6.17 17.40
C GLU A 104 -10.10 -5.28 16.17
N LEU A 105 -9.04 -5.06 15.38
CA LEU A 105 -9.13 -4.29 14.14
C LEU A 105 -10.00 -5.03 13.13
N ASN A 106 -10.97 -4.31 12.58
CA ASN A 106 -11.82 -4.77 11.50
C ASN A 106 -11.52 -3.98 10.23
N PHE A 107 -11.67 -4.65 9.11
CA PHE A 107 -11.44 -4.13 7.75
C PHE A 107 -12.76 -4.16 6.97
N VAL A 108 -12.74 -3.75 5.72
CA VAL A 108 -13.93 -3.72 4.85
C VAL A 108 -14.76 -5.00 4.96
N GLY A 109 -16.06 -4.85 5.07
CA GLY A 109 -17.00 -5.97 5.23
C GLY A 109 -16.90 -6.69 6.58
N GLY A 110 -16.27 -6.11 7.60
CA GLY A 110 -16.05 -6.71 8.91
C GLY A 110 -15.04 -7.85 8.90
N THR A 111 -14.21 -7.93 7.86
CA THR A 111 -13.16 -8.96 7.74
C THR A 111 -12.01 -8.70 8.71
N ARG A 112 -11.17 -9.71 8.90
CA ARG A 112 -10.04 -9.68 9.83
C ARG A 112 -8.71 -9.57 9.11
N GLY A 113 -7.64 -9.32 9.87
CA GLY A 113 -6.28 -9.33 9.35
C GLY A 113 -5.81 -10.70 8.91
N HIS A 114 -4.81 -10.74 8.04
CA HIS A 114 -4.29 -11.94 7.38
C HIS A 114 -2.96 -12.44 7.98
N GLY A 115 -2.40 -11.73 8.96
CA GLY A 115 -1.02 -11.94 9.41
C GLY A 115 -0.71 -13.32 9.95
N ASP A 116 -1.69 -14.00 10.53
CA ASP A 116 -1.55 -15.35 11.14
C ASP A 116 -2.39 -16.43 10.44
N ILE A 117 -3.07 -16.09 9.34
CA ILE A 117 -3.85 -17.01 8.51
C ILE A 117 -3.31 -17.05 7.09
N GLU A 118 -3.82 -16.23 6.16
CA GLU A 118 -3.40 -16.28 4.75
C GLU A 118 -1.93 -15.91 4.55
N ASN A 119 -1.41 -14.95 5.35
CA ASN A 119 -0.02 -14.49 5.30
C ASN A 119 0.85 -15.11 6.40
N VAL A 120 0.40 -16.23 6.98
CA VAL A 120 1.09 -16.90 8.08
C VAL A 120 2.55 -17.21 7.76
N GLY A 121 3.43 -16.98 8.74
CA GLY A 121 4.87 -17.24 8.63
C GLY A 121 5.68 -16.06 8.07
N PHE A 122 5.05 -15.06 7.47
CA PHE A 122 5.76 -13.89 6.99
C PHE A 122 6.38 -13.08 8.15
N ILE A 123 5.57 -12.75 9.15
CA ILE A 123 6.04 -12.03 10.34
C ILE A 123 6.61 -13.01 11.35
N ARG A 124 7.82 -12.73 11.81
CA ARG A 124 8.48 -13.46 12.89
C ARG A 124 8.54 -12.60 14.14
N PRO A 125 8.29 -13.17 15.34
CA PRO A 125 8.19 -12.39 16.58
C PRO A 125 9.40 -11.51 16.89
N ASP A 126 10.62 -12.00 16.60
CA ASP A 126 11.88 -11.33 16.98
C ASP A 126 12.58 -10.64 15.80
N SER A 127 11.91 -10.52 14.65
CA SER A 127 12.49 -9.85 13.49
C SER A 127 12.26 -8.35 13.50
N VAL A 128 13.14 -7.62 12.81
CA VAL A 128 12.82 -6.27 12.35
C VAL A 128 11.74 -6.38 11.28
N LEU A 129 10.69 -5.59 11.40
CA LEU A 129 9.65 -5.42 10.40
C LEU A 129 9.88 -4.11 9.66
N ALA A 130 10.17 -4.19 8.37
CA ALA A 130 10.27 -3.03 7.51
C ALA A 130 9.05 -2.96 6.58
N LEU A 131 8.33 -1.86 6.64
CA LEU A 131 7.19 -1.53 5.78
C LEU A 131 7.66 -0.45 4.82
N ILE A 132 7.66 -0.74 3.53
CA ILE A 132 8.10 0.18 2.48
C ILE A 132 6.92 0.39 1.55
N LEU A 133 6.36 1.59 1.56
CA LEU A 133 5.34 2.02 0.62
C LEU A 133 6.00 2.65 -0.60
N LEU A 134 5.66 2.15 -1.78
CA LEU A 134 6.03 2.74 -3.06
C LEU A 134 4.74 3.18 -3.73
N THR A 135 4.51 4.49 -3.80
CA THR A 135 3.28 5.05 -4.35
C THR A 135 3.52 6.43 -4.95
N ASP A 136 2.77 6.78 -5.97
CA ASP A 136 2.66 8.09 -6.59
C ASP A 136 1.25 8.68 -6.39
N GLU A 137 0.39 7.96 -5.66
CA GLU A 137 -0.98 8.35 -5.38
C GLU A 137 -1.18 8.65 -3.89
N GLU A 138 -2.27 9.35 -3.58
CA GLU A 138 -2.75 9.52 -2.22
C GLU A 138 -3.35 8.23 -1.66
N ASP A 139 -3.37 8.10 -0.34
CA ASP A 139 -4.05 6.97 0.32
C ASP A 139 -5.54 7.25 0.44
N CYS A 140 -6.35 6.36 -0.12
CA CYS A 140 -7.81 6.43 -0.08
C CYS A 140 -8.40 5.32 0.80
N SER A 141 -7.80 5.05 1.94
CA SER A 141 -8.25 4.02 2.89
C SER A 141 -9.54 4.43 3.59
N ILE A 142 -10.66 3.87 3.15
CA ILE A 142 -12.00 4.25 3.59
C ILE A 142 -12.40 3.52 4.88
N GLN A 143 -13.03 4.27 5.79
CA GLN A 143 -13.57 3.74 7.05
C GLN A 143 -14.76 2.83 6.81
N SER A 144 -14.88 1.78 7.64
CA SER A 144 -16.09 0.96 7.68
C SER A 144 -17.32 1.82 7.98
N GLY A 145 -18.36 1.66 7.16
CA GLY A 145 -19.59 2.47 7.22
C GLY A 145 -19.59 3.68 6.29
N TYR A 146 -18.47 3.98 5.63
CA TYR A 146 -18.35 5.07 4.65
C TYR A 146 -18.19 4.55 3.21
N GLU A 147 -18.35 3.25 2.99
CA GLU A 147 -18.13 2.61 1.69
C GLU A 147 -19.03 3.17 0.58
N ASP A 148 -20.13 3.85 0.93
CA ASP A 148 -21.00 4.55 -0.05
C ASP A 148 -20.25 5.65 -0.83
N VAL A 149 -19.06 6.04 -0.39
CA VAL A 149 -18.16 6.93 -1.15
C VAL A 149 -17.80 6.33 -2.53
N PHE A 150 -17.79 5.00 -2.65
CA PHE A 150 -17.53 4.28 -3.90
C PHE A 150 -18.79 4.17 -4.80
N ASN A 151 -19.96 4.44 -4.25
CA ASN A 151 -21.23 4.32 -4.96
C ASN A 151 -21.44 5.50 -5.92
N GLN A 152 -21.37 5.25 -7.23
CA GLN A 152 -21.60 6.28 -8.25
C GLN A 152 -22.95 7.00 -8.09
N MET A 153 -23.95 6.31 -7.54
CA MET A 153 -25.30 6.82 -7.34
C MET A 153 -25.53 7.35 -5.90
N SER A 154 -24.47 7.54 -5.13
CA SER A 154 -24.59 8.04 -3.76
C SER A 154 -25.28 9.42 -3.72
N PRO A 155 -26.33 9.59 -2.91
CA PRO A 155 -26.91 10.89 -2.67
C PRO A 155 -26.08 11.76 -1.73
N THR A 156 -25.18 11.13 -0.97
CA THR A 156 -24.33 11.78 0.04
C THR A 156 -22.99 12.20 -0.57
N TYR A 157 -22.34 11.28 -1.25
CA TYR A 157 -21.02 11.49 -1.86
C TYR A 157 -21.19 11.82 -3.33
N THR A 158 -21.32 13.09 -3.64
CA THR A 158 -21.55 13.59 -5.00
C THR A 158 -20.24 13.98 -5.68
N GLY A 159 -20.30 14.25 -6.97
CA GLY A 159 -19.13 14.63 -7.77
C GLY A 159 -18.43 13.41 -8.40
N ASP A 160 -17.34 13.72 -9.09
CA ASP A 160 -16.55 12.71 -9.81
C ASP A 160 -15.92 11.72 -8.84
N LEU A 161 -15.97 10.43 -9.19
CA LEU A 161 -15.40 9.36 -8.37
C LEU A 161 -13.92 9.57 -8.05
N ASN A 162 -13.14 10.06 -9.01
CA ASN A 162 -11.70 10.28 -8.84
C ASN A 162 -11.36 11.39 -7.85
N LEU A 163 -12.34 12.23 -7.49
CA LEU A 163 -12.15 13.33 -6.53
C LEU A 163 -12.67 12.99 -5.14
N ARG A 164 -13.35 11.86 -4.94
CA ARG A 164 -14.09 11.63 -3.70
C ARG A 164 -13.20 11.50 -2.48
N CYS A 165 -12.04 10.86 -2.61
CA CYS A 165 -11.09 10.78 -1.50
C CYS A 165 -10.51 12.14 -1.11
N TYR A 166 -10.33 13.02 -2.08
CA TYR A 166 -9.97 14.42 -1.84
C TYR A 166 -11.09 15.22 -1.18
N LEU A 167 -12.33 15.09 -1.68
CA LEU A 167 -13.47 15.88 -1.24
C LEU A 167 -14.03 15.45 0.12
N TYR A 168 -13.93 14.16 0.45
CA TYR A 168 -14.57 13.55 1.62
C TYR A 168 -13.54 12.92 2.55
N LYS A 169 -12.62 13.74 3.05
CA LYS A 169 -11.55 13.32 3.97
C LYS A 169 -12.08 12.62 5.24
N GLU A 170 -13.31 12.99 5.65
CA GLU A 170 -13.97 12.36 6.79
C GLU A 170 -14.33 10.88 6.56
N ALA A 171 -14.42 10.45 5.31
CA ALA A 171 -14.64 9.04 4.98
C ALA A 171 -13.38 8.18 5.11
N GLN A 172 -12.21 8.80 5.15
CA GLN A 172 -10.94 8.10 5.26
C GLN A 172 -10.59 7.77 6.73
N TRP A 173 -9.89 6.68 6.94
CA TRP A 173 -9.33 6.37 8.24
C TRP A 173 -8.30 7.43 8.66
N PRO A 174 -8.33 7.90 9.92
CA PRO A 174 -7.27 8.77 10.41
C PRO A 174 -5.93 8.02 10.45
N VAL A 175 -4.84 8.71 10.11
CA VAL A 175 -3.47 8.15 10.10
C VAL A 175 -3.10 7.49 11.45
N GLN A 176 -3.71 7.95 12.54
CA GLN A 176 -3.50 7.40 13.88
C GLN A 176 -3.83 5.89 13.95
N ARG A 177 -4.85 5.43 13.19
CA ARG A 177 -5.17 4.00 13.07
C ARG A 177 -3.95 3.16 12.67
N TYR A 178 -3.20 3.66 11.71
CA TYR A 178 -2.03 2.96 11.16
C TYR A 178 -0.82 3.04 12.08
N ILE A 179 -0.59 4.20 12.68
CA ILE A 179 0.47 4.39 13.68
C ILE A 179 0.29 3.41 14.84
N ASP A 180 -0.91 3.33 15.38
CA ASP A 180 -1.22 2.45 16.51
C ASP A 180 -1.21 0.98 16.09
N GLY A 181 -1.82 0.65 14.94
CA GLY A 181 -1.87 -0.70 14.41
C GLY A 181 -0.48 -1.27 14.13
N PHE A 182 0.41 -0.50 13.47
CA PHE A 182 1.77 -0.96 13.20
C PHE A 182 2.60 -1.11 14.49
N LYS A 183 2.48 -0.16 15.42
CA LYS A 183 3.17 -0.26 16.72
C LYS A 183 2.70 -1.47 17.54
N ALA A 184 1.42 -1.80 17.48
CA ALA A 184 0.85 -2.95 18.16
C ALA A 184 1.45 -4.30 17.74
N LEU A 185 2.08 -4.37 16.55
CA LEU A 185 2.80 -5.56 16.09
C LEU A 185 4.16 -5.78 16.80
N ARG A 186 4.67 -4.77 17.49
CA ARG A 186 5.98 -4.80 18.18
C ARG A 186 5.87 -4.13 19.57
N PRO A 187 4.95 -4.59 20.44
CA PRO A 187 4.73 -3.93 21.72
C PRO A 187 6.02 -3.94 22.57
N GLY A 188 6.45 -2.74 23.02
CA GLY A 188 7.69 -2.54 23.76
C GLY A 188 8.98 -2.71 22.93
N ARG A 189 8.85 -2.89 21.61
CA ARG A 189 9.98 -3.09 20.68
C ARG A 189 9.77 -2.29 19.39
N GLU A 190 9.21 -1.09 19.50
CA GLU A 190 8.87 -0.23 18.35
C GLU A 190 10.09 0.13 17.50
N ARG A 191 11.31 0.04 18.07
CA ARG A 191 12.58 0.19 17.32
C ARG A 191 12.83 -0.93 16.31
N GLN A 192 12.09 -2.04 16.39
CA GLN A 192 12.10 -3.11 15.40
C GLN A 192 11.07 -2.89 14.28
N LEU A 193 10.37 -1.76 14.29
CA LEU A 193 9.50 -1.32 13.22
C LEU A 193 10.20 -0.20 12.44
N ILE A 194 10.36 -0.42 11.14
CA ILE A 194 10.86 0.57 10.19
C ILE A 194 9.73 0.88 9.23
N PHE A 195 9.40 2.15 9.10
CA PHE A 195 8.44 2.62 8.09
C PHE A 195 9.16 3.56 7.14
N GLY A 196 9.04 3.28 5.85
CA GLY A 196 9.59 4.10 4.77
C GLY A 196 8.57 4.30 3.67
N ALA A 197 8.59 5.47 3.06
CA ALA A 197 7.81 5.76 1.87
C ALA A 197 8.75 6.21 0.74
N ILE A 198 8.54 5.65 -0.43
CA ILE A 198 9.14 6.11 -1.68
C ILE A 198 8.00 6.81 -2.42
N THR A 199 8.02 8.12 -2.36
CA THR A 199 6.97 8.99 -2.87
C THR A 199 7.58 10.26 -3.46
N GLY A 200 6.78 11.05 -4.14
CA GLY A 200 7.23 12.28 -4.79
C GLY A 200 7.53 13.40 -3.81
N VAL A 201 8.75 13.46 -3.28
CA VAL A 201 9.24 14.59 -2.47
C VAL A 201 10.17 15.46 -3.32
N PRO A 202 9.97 16.79 -3.37
CA PRO A 202 10.88 17.69 -4.06
C PRO A 202 12.33 17.53 -3.59
N LEU A 203 13.26 17.40 -4.53
CA LEU A 203 14.66 17.06 -4.22
C LEU A 203 15.35 18.08 -3.31
N ASP A 204 14.97 19.35 -3.38
CA ASP A 204 15.50 20.42 -2.53
C ASP A 204 15.08 20.29 -1.06
N LEU A 205 14.04 19.49 -0.77
CA LEU A 205 13.61 19.14 0.59
C LEU A 205 14.26 17.87 1.11
N VAL A 206 14.94 17.11 0.24
CA VAL A 206 15.66 15.90 0.62
C VAL A 206 17.06 16.26 1.05
N THR A 207 17.30 16.33 2.36
CA THR A 207 18.60 16.63 2.94
C THR A 207 19.29 15.38 3.49
N ALA A 208 20.62 15.39 3.53
CA ALA A 208 21.36 14.35 4.23
C ALA A 208 21.05 14.41 5.72
N GLY A 209 20.64 13.30 6.32
CA GLY A 209 20.28 13.20 7.73
C GLY A 209 18.79 12.99 7.97
N THR A 210 18.31 13.44 9.13
CA THR A 210 16.88 13.31 9.47
C THR A 210 16.05 14.27 8.63
N PRO A 211 15.04 13.78 7.89
CA PRO A 211 14.17 14.64 7.10
C PRO A 211 13.43 15.67 7.97
N ASN A 212 13.27 16.88 7.45
CA ASN A 212 12.39 17.87 8.07
C ASN A 212 10.96 17.65 7.59
N TYR A 213 10.26 16.71 8.20
CA TYR A 213 8.88 16.36 7.82
C TYR A 213 7.92 17.53 7.91
N ALA A 214 8.10 18.46 8.85
CA ALA A 214 7.24 19.64 8.95
C ALA A 214 7.40 20.56 7.74
N ALA A 215 8.63 20.77 7.26
CA ALA A 215 8.87 21.55 6.04
C ALA A 215 8.34 20.82 4.79
N ILE A 216 8.49 19.50 4.72
CA ILE A 216 7.96 18.69 3.62
C ILE A 216 6.43 18.83 3.58
N LEU A 217 5.74 18.60 4.69
CA LEU A 217 4.27 18.66 4.75
C LEU A 217 3.70 20.06 4.53
N ALA A 218 4.49 21.12 4.76
CA ALA A 218 4.07 22.51 4.55
C ALA A 218 4.42 23.04 3.17
N ASP A 219 5.13 22.29 2.33
CA ASP A 219 5.54 22.75 1.01
C ASP A 219 4.34 22.85 0.07
N PRO A 220 4.10 24.01 -0.58
CA PRO A 220 2.98 24.18 -1.49
C PRO A 220 2.93 23.17 -2.66
N ARG A 221 4.06 22.61 -3.03
CA ARG A 221 4.15 21.58 -4.09
C ARG A 221 3.65 20.20 -3.64
N LEU A 222 3.41 20.01 -2.33
CA LEU A 222 2.89 18.77 -1.75
C LEU A 222 1.48 18.95 -1.18
N ILE A 223 0.90 20.15 -1.33
CA ILE A 223 -0.49 20.38 -1.00
C ILE A 223 -1.37 19.81 -2.11
N GLU A 224 -2.18 18.84 -1.75
CA GLU A 224 -3.15 18.25 -2.66
C GLU A 224 -4.11 19.33 -3.18
N ALA A 225 -4.30 19.38 -4.47
CA ALA A 225 -5.20 20.32 -5.13
C ALA A 225 -6.02 19.60 -6.20
N ALA A 226 -7.30 19.95 -6.31
CA ALA A 226 -8.13 19.52 -7.41
C ALA A 226 -8.05 20.55 -8.54
N GLU A 227 -7.55 20.16 -9.71
CA GLU A 227 -7.66 20.98 -10.92
C GLU A 227 -8.90 20.56 -11.70
N TRP A 228 -9.76 21.52 -11.95
CA TRP A 228 -10.90 21.34 -12.83
C TRP A 228 -10.51 21.66 -14.28
N SER A 229 -10.52 20.65 -15.13
CA SER A 229 -10.42 20.81 -16.58
C SER A 229 -11.68 20.24 -17.22
N PRO A 230 -12.26 20.90 -18.26
CA PRO A 230 -13.45 20.39 -18.95
C PRO A 230 -13.29 19.00 -19.57
N THR A 231 -12.05 18.52 -19.71
CA THR A 231 -11.73 17.22 -20.33
C THR A 231 -11.03 16.24 -19.38
N ASN A 232 -10.62 16.67 -18.18
CA ASN A 232 -9.93 15.83 -17.21
C ASN A 232 -10.08 16.41 -15.81
N ILE A 233 -10.90 15.77 -15.00
CA ILE A 233 -10.99 16.07 -13.57
C ILE A 233 -10.03 15.10 -12.89
N ARG A 234 -8.94 15.62 -12.32
CA ARG A 234 -7.98 14.83 -11.54
C ARG A 234 -7.71 15.55 -10.24
N ALA A 235 -7.68 14.79 -9.14
CA ALA A 235 -6.93 15.22 -7.98
C ALA A 235 -5.44 15.03 -8.31
N TYR A 236 -4.64 16.05 -8.09
CA TYR A 236 -3.20 15.96 -8.21
C TYR A 236 -2.60 15.96 -6.82
N SER A 237 -1.90 14.91 -6.47
CA SER A 237 -0.75 15.08 -5.61
C SER A 237 0.25 15.89 -6.45
N PRO A 238 0.67 17.08 -6.04
CA PRO A 238 1.44 17.97 -6.89
C PRO A 238 2.92 17.61 -6.95
N CYS A 239 3.23 16.35 -7.26
CA CYS A 239 4.56 15.98 -7.67
C CYS A 239 4.61 15.99 -9.22
N PRO A 240 5.10 17.05 -9.87
CA PRO A 240 5.23 17.06 -11.32
C PRO A 240 6.28 16.02 -11.70
N ILE A 241 5.84 14.90 -12.25
CA ILE A 241 6.71 14.05 -13.04
C ILE A 241 7.13 14.92 -14.22
N PRO A 242 8.42 15.17 -14.46
CA PRO A 242 8.86 15.87 -15.65
C PRO A 242 8.33 15.09 -16.85
N SER A 243 7.43 15.70 -17.63
CA SER A 243 7.01 15.14 -18.90
C SER A 243 8.25 14.87 -19.72
N SER A 244 8.58 13.62 -19.94
CA SER A 244 9.59 13.22 -20.92
C SER A 244 9.14 13.78 -22.28
N LYS A 245 9.89 14.76 -22.79
CA LYS A 245 9.80 15.19 -24.18
C LYS A 245 10.34 14.10 -25.10
#